data_fd4625cb7406cd86eb60aa14bf199636
#
_entry.id   fd4625cb7406cd86eb60aa14bf199636
#
_cell.length_a   1.000
_cell.length_b   1.000
_cell.length_c   1.000
_cell.angle_alpha   90.00
_cell.angle_beta   90.00
_cell.angle_gamma   90.00
#
_symmetry.space_group_name_H-M   'P 1'
#
loop_
_entity.id
_entity.type
_entity.pdbx_description
1 polymer ?
#
loop_
_entity_poly.entity_id
_entity_poly.type
_entity_poly.pdbx_seq_one_letter_code
_entity_poly.pdbx_strand_id
1 'polypeptide(L)'
;YTAYNYRYNYGGRWYNTNSYGRDLLQQAIRDGYQEGWYAGQADRNDRWRFDYQGNYGYMDGSYGYNGYYVSRNDYRYYFQQGFERGYRDGYYRRYQYGRYDNGMAVILPAILGAILNISRY
;
A
#
# COMPACT_ATOMS: atom_id res chain seq x y z
N TYR A 1 -4.84 -26.00 6.78
CA TYR A 1 -3.53 -25.57 7.29
C TYR A 1 -2.66 -25.05 6.15
N THR A 2 -2.07 -23.89 6.34
CA THR A 2 -1.16 -23.27 5.38
C THR A 2 0.18 -23.01 6.05
N ALA A 3 1.25 -23.53 5.45
CA ALA A 3 2.59 -23.42 6.03
C ALA A 3 3.05 -21.97 6.09
N TYR A 4 3.72 -21.61 7.18
CA TYR A 4 4.34 -20.30 7.41
C TYR A 4 5.74 -20.29 6.78
N ASN A 5 5.78 -20.33 5.46
CA ASN A 5 7.02 -20.45 4.70
C ASN A 5 7.46 -19.15 4.02
N TYR A 6 6.90 -18.02 4.44
CA TYR A 6 7.33 -16.69 4.02
C TYR A 6 7.75 -15.88 5.23
N ARG A 7 8.61 -14.91 5.00
CA ARG A 7 8.98 -13.93 6.02
C ARG A 7 9.11 -12.56 5.40
N TYR A 8 8.77 -11.54 6.17
CA TYR A 8 8.92 -10.16 5.74
C TYR A 8 9.61 -9.35 6.83
N ASN A 9 10.31 -8.30 6.41
CA ASN A 9 11.02 -7.40 7.31
C ASN A 9 10.17 -6.15 7.54
N TYR A 10 9.90 -5.86 8.81
CA TYR A 10 9.19 -4.66 9.21
C TYR A 10 9.89 -4.05 10.42
N GLY A 11 10.34 -2.80 10.27
CA GLY A 11 11.02 -2.09 11.36
C GLY A 11 12.33 -2.75 11.81
N GLY A 12 13.05 -3.41 10.90
CA GLY A 12 14.27 -4.10 11.20
C GLY A 12 14.11 -5.48 11.81
N ARG A 13 12.88 -5.96 11.93
CA ARG A 13 12.58 -7.29 12.48
C ARG A 13 11.93 -8.17 11.43
N TRP A 14 12.18 -9.48 11.51
CA TRP A 14 11.59 -10.45 10.61
C TRP A 14 10.38 -11.10 11.25
N TYR A 15 9.30 -11.21 10.48
CA TYR A 15 8.06 -11.84 10.89
C TYR A 15 7.73 -12.96 9.94
N ASN A 16 7.28 -14.09 10.47
CA ASN A 16 6.83 -15.23 9.67
C ASN A 16 5.39 -15.03 9.24
N THR A 17 5.08 -15.46 8.02
CA THR A 17 3.72 -15.46 7.51
C THR A 17 3.56 -16.59 6.47
N ASN A 18 2.34 -16.78 6.01
CA ASN A 18 2.03 -17.74 4.96
C ASN A 18 1.74 -17.02 3.64
N SER A 19 1.35 -17.79 2.61
CA SER A 19 1.03 -17.20 1.30
C SER A 19 -0.15 -16.25 1.37
N TYR A 20 -1.12 -16.48 2.25
CA TYR A 20 -2.25 -15.57 2.43
C TYR A 20 -1.81 -14.24 3.03
N GLY A 21 -0.91 -14.28 4.00
CA GLY A 21 -0.34 -13.07 4.59
C GLY A 21 0.47 -12.26 3.59
N ARG A 22 1.27 -12.95 2.77
CA ARG A 22 2.00 -12.30 1.67
C ARG A 22 1.04 -11.59 0.73
N ASP A 23 -0.01 -12.27 0.29
CA ASP A 23 -0.98 -11.70 -0.64
C ASP A 23 -1.71 -10.52 -0.02
N LEU A 24 -2.02 -10.60 1.28
CA LEU A 24 -2.69 -9.52 1.99
C LEU A 24 -1.81 -8.28 2.11
N LEU A 25 -0.52 -8.43 2.37
CA LEU A 25 0.41 -7.30 2.44
C LEU A 25 0.60 -6.66 1.05
N GLN A 26 0.67 -7.47 0.01
CA GLN A 26 0.72 -6.94 -1.36
C GLN A 26 -0.56 -6.19 -1.71
N GLN A 27 -1.71 -6.72 -1.29
CA GLN A 27 -2.99 -6.04 -1.47
C GLN A 27 -3.02 -4.71 -0.74
N ALA A 28 -2.49 -4.65 0.50
CA ALA A 28 -2.43 -3.41 1.26
C ALA A 28 -1.72 -2.30 0.47
N ILE A 29 -0.59 -2.63 -0.13
CA ILE A 29 0.18 -1.67 -0.92
C ILE A 29 -0.59 -1.26 -2.18
N ARG A 30 -1.20 -2.21 -2.89
CA ARG A 30 -1.97 -1.91 -4.11
C ARG A 30 -3.18 -1.05 -3.82
N ASP A 31 -3.95 -1.41 -2.80
CA ASP A 31 -5.15 -0.67 -2.41
C ASP A 31 -4.77 0.71 -1.87
N GLY A 32 -3.69 0.77 -1.09
CA GLY A 32 -3.16 2.03 -0.61
C GLY A 32 -2.81 2.97 -1.76
N TYR A 33 -2.09 2.47 -2.74
CA TYR A 33 -1.72 3.28 -3.91
C TYR A 33 -2.95 3.82 -4.64
N GLN A 34 -3.92 2.94 -4.91
CA GLN A 34 -5.14 3.34 -5.62
C GLN A 34 -5.93 4.40 -4.83
N GLU A 35 -6.14 4.16 -3.55
CA GLU A 35 -6.85 5.11 -2.69
C GLU A 35 -6.09 6.43 -2.58
N GLY A 36 -4.77 6.36 -2.45
CA GLY A 36 -3.93 7.55 -2.39
C GLY A 36 -3.99 8.35 -3.68
N TRP A 37 -3.98 7.67 -4.82
CA TRP A 37 -4.04 8.34 -6.13
C TRP A 37 -5.33 9.16 -6.26
N TYR A 38 -6.46 8.57 -5.90
CA TYR A 38 -7.74 9.29 -5.94
C TYR A 38 -7.78 10.45 -4.94
N ALA A 39 -7.24 10.24 -3.73
CA ALA A 39 -7.19 11.30 -2.73
C ALA A 39 -6.31 12.47 -3.18
N GLY A 40 -5.16 12.17 -3.76
CA GLY A 40 -4.25 13.20 -4.29
C GLY A 40 -4.87 13.98 -5.44
N GLN A 41 -5.54 13.27 -6.35
CA GLN A 41 -6.23 13.90 -7.46
C GLN A 41 -7.35 14.82 -6.96
N ALA A 42 -8.12 14.37 -5.98
CA ALA A 42 -9.21 15.16 -5.40
C ALA A 42 -8.67 16.43 -4.73
N ASP A 43 -7.61 16.32 -3.94
CA ASP A 43 -7.01 17.46 -3.27
C ASP A 43 -6.47 18.48 -4.29
N ARG A 44 -5.86 18.00 -5.36
CA ARG A 44 -5.37 18.87 -6.42
C ARG A 44 -6.52 19.59 -7.14
N ASN A 45 -7.59 18.86 -7.45
CA ASN A 45 -8.75 19.45 -8.11
C ASN A 45 -9.44 20.50 -7.23
N ASP A 46 -9.43 20.28 -5.91
CA ASP A 46 -10.01 21.22 -4.94
C ASP A 46 -9.06 22.34 -4.57
N ARG A 47 -7.87 22.33 -5.15
CA ARG A 47 -6.82 23.32 -4.89
C ARG A 47 -6.35 23.32 -3.45
N TRP A 48 -6.40 22.16 -2.78
CA TRP A 48 -5.86 21.99 -1.45
C TRP A 48 -4.34 21.77 -1.55
N ARG A 49 -3.64 22.10 -0.46
CA ARG A 49 -2.20 21.86 -0.41
C ARG A 49 -1.91 20.36 -0.34
N PHE A 50 -0.71 20.02 -0.75
CA PHE A 50 -0.21 18.64 -0.63
C PHE A 50 -0.17 18.22 0.84
N ASP A 51 -0.98 17.21 1.21
CA ASP A 51 -1.02 16.70 2.58
C ASP A 51 -1.65 15.31 2.58
N TYR A 52 -0.83 14.27 2.40
CA TYR A 52 -1.33 12.89 2.46
C TYR A 52 -1.54 12.43 3.89
N GLN A 53 -0.74 12.93 4.85
CA GLN A 53 -0.78 12.46 6.24
C GLN A 53 -2.04 12.87 6.97
N GLY A 54 -2.64 13.98 6.59
CA GLY A 54 -3.89 14.45 7.14
C GLY A 54 -5.13 13.80 6.55
N ASN A 55 -4.98 12.96 5.53
CA ASN A 55 -6.11 12.29 4.90
C ASN A 55 -6.61 11.14 5.76
N TYR A 56 -7.94 11.02 5.93
CA TYR A 56 -8.53 9.98 6.76
C TYR A 56 -8.15 8.58 6.29
N GLY A 57 -8.16 8.34 4.97
CA GLY A 57 -7.80 7.03 4.42
C GLY A 57 -6.37 6.61 4.77
N TYR A 58 -5.45 7.59 4.77
CA TYR A 58 -4.07 7.34 5.19
C TYR A 58 -4.00 7.03 6.69
N MET A 59 -4.66 7.84 7.51
CA MET A 59 -4.61 7.68 8.96
C MET A 59 -5.22 6.35 9.41
N ASP A 60 -6.33 5.97 8.81
CA ASP A 60 -6.97 4.69 9.11
C ASP A 60 -6.14 3.50 8.63
N GLY A 61 -5.78 3.49 7.34
CA GLY A 61 -4.90 2.48 6.74
C GLY A 61 -5.40 1.04 6.82
N SER A 62 -6.68 0.82 7.10
CA SER A 62 -7.22 -0.53 7.30
C SER A 62 -8.14 -1.01 6.18
N TYR A 63 -8.32 -0.24 5.14
CA TYR A 63 -9.16 -0.62 4.02
C TYR A 63 -8.69 -1.96 3.41
N GLY A 64 -9.60 -2.93 3.34
CA GLY A 64 -9.30 -4.26 2.84
C GLY A 64 -8.73 -5.23 3.86
N TYR A 65 -8.46 -4.80 5.09
CA TYR A 65 -7.93 -5.68 6.12
C TYR A 65 -8.99 -6.67 6.60
N ASN A 66 -8.64 -7.96 6.65
CA ASN A 66 -9.58 -9.02 7.02
C ASN A 66 -9.42 -9.53 8.45
N GLY A 67 -8.43 -9.05 9.20
CA GLY A 67 -8.20 -9.46 10.59
C GLY A 67 -7.35 -10.70 10.76
N TYR A 68 -6.87 -11.31 9.68
CA TYR A 68 -6.12 -12.58 9.73
C TYR A 68 -4.76 -12.46 9.07
N TYR A 69 -3.86 -13.37 9.43
CA TYR A 69 -2.56 -13.66 8.79
C TYR A 69 -1.45 -12.65 9.02
N VAL A 70 -1.78 -11.38 9.22
CA VAL A 70 -0.82 -10.33 9.58
C VAL A 70 -1.49 -9.39 10.57
N SER A 71 -0.69 -8.66 11.35
CA SER A 71 -1.24 -7.71 12.30
C SER A 71 -1.84 -6.50 11.58
N ARG A 72 -2.82 -5.85 12.23
CA ARG A 72 -3.40 -4.62 11.70
C ARG A 72 -2.35 -3.53 11.53
N ASN A 73 -1.40 -3.42 12.48
CA ASN A 73 -0.36 -2.41 12.40
C ASN A 73 0.55 -2.61 11.20
N ASP A 74 0.90 -3.86 10.89
CA ASP A 74 1.73 -4.18 9.74
C ASP A 74 0.97 -3.89 8.44
N TYR A 75 -0.29 -4.31 8.34
CA TYR A 75 -1.14 -4.00 7.19
C TYR A 75 -1.23 -2.50 6.97
N ARG A 76 -1.51 -1.75 8.04
CA ARG A 76 -1.63 -0.29 7.99
C ARG A 76 -0.35 0.36 7.48
N TYR A 77 0.80 -0.11 7.96
CA TYR A 77 2.09 0.43 7.51
C TYR A 77 2.24 0.29 6.00
N TYR A 78 1.99 -0.91 5.46
CA TYR A 78 2.14 -1.15 4.02
C TYR A 78 1.08 -0.43 3.20
N PHE A 79 -0.14 -0.34 3.71
CA PHE A 79 -1.18 0.47 3.09
C PHE A 79 -0.72 1.94 2.98
N GLN A 80 -0.16 2.48 4.05
CA GLN A 80 0.32 3.85 4.08
C GLN A 80 1.49 4.09 3.12
N GLN A 81 2.36 3.11 2.94
CA GLN A 81 3.45 3.21 1.97
C GLN A 81 2.91 3.32 0.54
N GLY A 82 1.90 2.51 0.23
CA GLY A 82 1.22 2.60 -1.06
C GLY A 82 0.48 3.93 -1.22
N PHE A 83 -0.25 4.32 -0.19
CA PHE A 83 -1.04 5.56 -0.20
C PHE A 83 -0.18 6.80 -0.46
N GLU A 84 0.94 6.93 0.22
CA GLU A 84 1.83 8.08 0.00
C GLU A 84 2.24 8.19 -1.45
N ARG A 85 2.66 7.08 -2.06
CA ARG A 85 3.12 7.07 -3.45
C ARG A 85 1.98 7.34 -4.42
N GLY A 86 0.80 6.78 -4.15
CA GLY A 86 -0.38 7.05 -4.95
C GLY A 86 -0.80 8.51 -4.85
N TYR A 87 -0.79 9.07 -3.64
CA TYR A 87 -1.13 10.46 -3.42
C TYR A 87 -0.20 11.41 -4.19
N ARG A 88 1.10 11.13 -4.16
CA ARG A 88 2.07 11.93 -4.92
C ARG A 88 1.77 11.89 -6.41
N ASP A 89 1.54 10.71 -6.95
CA ASP A 89 1.24 10.57 -8.38
C ASP A 89 -0.08 11.24 -8.74
N GLY A 90 -1.13 11.07 -7.95
CA GLY A 90 -2.44 11.65 -8.21
C GLY A 90 -2.42 13.18 -8.06
N TYR A 91 -1.78 13.70 -7.04
CA TYR A 91 -1.70 15.14 -6.80
C TYR A 91 -0.95 15.87 -7.92
N TYR A 92 0.19 15.29 -8.36
CA TYR A 92 1.01 15.89 -9.41
C TYR A 92 0.64 15.40 -10.82
N ARG A 93 -0.40 14.58 -10.95
CA ARG A 93 -0.94 14.10 -12.22
C ARG A 93 0.12 13.41 -13.07
N ARG A 94 0.84 12.48 -12.45
CA ARG A 94 1.90 11.73 -13.11
C ARG A 94 1.85 10.26 -12.67
N TYR A 95 2.68 9.41 -13.31
CA TYR A 95 2.82 8.00 -12.95
C TYR A 95 4.30 7.68 -12.70
N GLN A 96 4.83 8.19 -11.59
CA GLN A 96 6.19 7.89 -11.16
C GLN A 96 6.28 6.51 -10.51
N TYR A 97 5.27 6.12 -9.74
CA TYR A 97 5.26 4.88 -8.97
C TYR A 97 4.25 3.87 -9.49
N GLY A 98 3.47 4.22 -10.48
CA GLY A 98 2.40 3.37 -10.97
C GLY A 98 2.11 3.58 -12.44
N ARG A 99 0.96 3.04 -12.87
CA ARG A 99 0.47 3.19 -14.24
C ARG A 99 -1.06 3.16 -14.24
N TYR A 100 -1.64 3.59 -15.36
CA TYR A 100 -3.08 3.49 -15.58
C TYR A 100 -3.36 2.20 -16.33
N ASP A 101 -4.19 1.36 -15.75
CA ASP A 101 -4.51 0.05 -16.32
C ASP A 101 -6.00 -0.26 -16.11
N ASN A 102 -6.71 -0.50 -17.21
CA ASN A 102 -8.15 -0.82 -17.20
C ASN A 102 -8.99 0.16 -16.38
N GLY A 103 -8.71 1.46 -16.50
CA GLY A 103 -9.45 2.50 -15.80
C GLY A 103 -9.05 2.70 -14.35
N MET A 104 -7.96 2.08 -13.90
CA MET A 104 -7.51 2.13 -12.51
C MET A 104 -6.04 2.52 -12.42
N ALA A 105 -5.71 3.27 -11.37
CA ALA A 105 -4.32 3.54 -11.02
C ALA A 105 -3.76 2.33 -10.29
N VAL A 106 -2.65 1.79 -10.79
CA VAL A 106 -2.04 0.55 -10.29
C VAL A 106 -0.57 0.79 -10.03
N ILE A 107 -0.09 0.38 -8.85
CA ILE A 107 1.33 0.49 -8.50
C ILE A 107 2.17 -0.45 -9.39
N LEU A 108 3.36 0.01 -9.77
CA LEU A 108 4.28 -0.83 -10.55
C LEU A 108 4.80 -1.99 -9.69
N PRO A 109 4.91 -3.22 -10.26
CA PRO A 109 5.43 -4.36 -9.51
C PRO A 109 6.81 -4.12 -8.90
N ALA A 110 7.70 -3.41 -9.61
CA ALA A 110 9.04 -3.10 -9.09
C ALA A 110 8.97 -2.21 -7.85
N ILE A 111 8.04 -1.25 -7.83
CA ILE A 111 7.85 -0.36 -6.68
C ILE A 111 7.27 -1.14 -5.50
N LEU A 112 6.27 -1.98 -5.77
CA LEU A 112 5.69 -2.84 -4.74
C LEU A 112 6.76 -3.73 -4.11
N GLY A 113 7.61 -4.36 -4.92
CA GLY A 113 8.69 -5.21 -4.44
C GLY A 113 9.73 -4.46 -3.63
N ALA A 114 9.97 -3.18 -3.95
CA ALA A 114 10.88 -2.35 -3.17
C ALA A 114 10.31 -1.99 -1.80
N ILE A 115 8.98 -1.85 -1.69
CA ILE A 115 8.31 -1.55 -0.43
C ILE A 115 8.24 -2.79 0.46
N LEU A 116 7.80 -3.92 -0.10
CA LEU A 116 7.58 -5.15 0.65
C LEU A 116 8.78 -6.09 0.47
N ASN A 117 9.65 -6.08 1.46
CA ASN A 117 10.80 -7.00 1.51
C ASN A 117 10.31 -8.33 2.08
N ILE A 118 9.80 -9.19 1.21
CA ILE A 118 9.29 -10.51 1.58
C ILE A 118 10.04 -11.58 0.81
N SER A 119 10.37 -12.67 1.48
CA SER A 119 11.06 -13.79 0.88
C SER A 119 10.46 -15.11 1.34
N ARG A 120 10.62 -16.12 0.50
CA ARG A 120 10.25 -17.49 0.81
C ARG A 120 11.44 -18.21 1.45
N TYR A 121 11.16 -19.02 2.44
CA TYR A 121 12.17 -19.89 3.04
C TYR A 121 12.69 -20.92 2.03
#